data_d538f3e851a55c001ce7ea587a4691f0
#
_entry.id   d538f3e851a55c001ce7ea587a4691f0
#
_cell.length_a   1.000
_cell.length_b   1.000
_cell.length_c   1.000
_cell.angle_alpha   90.00
_cell.angle_beta   90.00
_cell.angle_gamma   90.00
#
_symmetry.space_group_name_H-M   'P 1'
#
loop_
_entity.id
_entity.type
_entity.pdbx_description
1 polymer ?
#
loop_
_entity_poly.entity_id
_entity_poly.type
_entity_poly.pdbx_seq_one_letter_code
_entity_poly.pdbx_strand_id
1 'polypeptide(L)'
;MSEEVKINEENQFTFENPEYRKTYWHTCSHVLAQAVKRLWPEVKLAIGPSIDNGFYYDMLAPFSFTPENLAEIEAEMRKICKEKLKLERFELPRAEAIKFMEEKEEPFKVELINDLPEDAVISFYKQGEFTDLCAGPHLDSTGRIKGNGIKLTACNAAYWRGDSNREVLQRIYGVAFPKKEELDAYLAQVEEAKKRDHNKLGRELEYFTTVDCIGQGLPVLLPKGARVVQVLQRWVEDVEQKRGYLLTKTPLMAKRDLYKISGHWDHYLDGMFILGDPYDETKECFALRPMTCPFQYQVYLNRQRSYRDLPMRLGETSTLFRNEDSGEMHGLIRVRQFTISEGHLVLRPDQLEEEFKGCLDLAKYCLGTVGLLDKCTFRFSQWDPANPNNKYEGTKEQWDHAQSVMERILKDLDVDYTVGIDEAAFYGPKLDIQYKNVYGKEDTLVTIQIDMLLAERFGMYYIDENGEKKLPYIIHRTSLGCYERTLAYLIEEYAGALPTWMAPEQVRFLPVTDRAADYCAEQAKKLEDMGFRVEVDYRNEKIGRKIRDAQMEKVPYMVVVGDRDMENGTVSPRHRADGDLGAMSMDEFSVLLKQVVDNKEKK
;
A
#
# COMPACT_ATOMS: atom_id res chain seq x y z
N MET A 1 18.20 -12.23 -5.25
CA MET A 1 17.60 -13.43 -5.90
C MET A 1 16.54 -13.97 -4.96
N SER A 2 15.25 -13.63 -5.20
CA SER A 2 14.23 -14.55 -4.71
C SER A 2 14.67 -15.89 -5.29
N GLU A 3 15.00 -16.85 -4.45
CA GLU A 3 15.11 -18.23 -4.90
C GLU A 3 13.79 -18.50 -5.61
N GLU A 4 13.79 -18.50 -6.96
CA GLU A 4 12.79 -19.24 -7.69
C GLU A 4 12.86 -20.61 -7.08
N VAL A 5 11.86 -20.96 -6.28
CA VAL A 5 11.76 -22.27 -5.66
C VAL A 5 11.82 -23.25 -6.82
N LYS A 6 12.99 -23.85 -7.06
CA LYS A 6 13.14 -24.81 -8.14
C LYS A 6 12.13 -25.90 -7.87
N ILE A 7 11.09 -25.94 -8.70
CA ILE A 7 10.06 -26.97 -8.62
C ILE A 7 10.75 -28.29 -8.92
N ASN A 8 10.91 -29.11 -7.92
CA ASN A 8 11.45 -30.46 -7.98
C ASN A 8 10.35 -31.48 -7.57
N GLU A 9 10.66 -32.78 -7.63
CA GLU A 9 9.69 -33.81 -7.26
C GLU A 9 9.20 -33.69 -5.80
N GLU A 10 9.99 -33.10 -4.89
CA GLU A 10 9.65 -32.97 -3.47
C GLU A 10 8.66 -31.81 -3.20
N ASN A 11 8.79 -30.66 -3.91
CA ASN A 11 7.94 -29.50 -3.68
C ASN A 11 6.85 -29.29 -4.74
N GLN A 12 6.77 -30.15 -5.74
CA GLN A 12 5.76 -30.05 -6.81
C GLN A 12 4.32 -29.97 -6.29
N PHE A 13 4.03 -30.64 -5.19
CA PHE A 13 2.71 -30.71 -4.56
C PHE A 13 2.65 -29.98 -3.20
N THR A 14 3.46 -28.97 -3.01
CA THR A 14 3.47 -28.13 -1.81
C THR A 14 3.05 -26.69 -2.13
N PHE A 15 2.72 -25.91 -1.11
CA PHE A 15 2.37 -24.50 -1.26
C PHE A 15 3.56 -23.58 -1.59
N GLU A 16 4.76 -24.09 -1.59
CA GLU A 16 5.93 -23.42 -2.14
C GLU A 16 5.82 -23.27 -3.67
N ASN A 17 5.13 -24.22 -4.33
CA ASN A 17 4.79 -24.11 -5.74
C ASN A 17 3.55 -23.21 -5.94
N PRO A 18 3.67 -22.00 -6.54
CA PRO A 18 2.54 -21.10 -6.75
C PRO A 18 1.43 -21.69 -7.62
N GLU A 19 1.78 -22.48 -8.66
CA GLU A 19 0.81 -23.10 -9.56
C GLU A 19 0.00 -24.18 -8.85
N TYR A 20 0.67 -25.01 -8.02
CA TYR A 20 -0.03 -25.98 -7.19
C TYR A 20 -0.95 -25.30 -6.19
N ARG A 21 -0.49 -24.22 -5.54
CA ARG A 21 -1.28 -23.44 -4.58
C ARG A 21 -2.53 -22.85 -5.22
N LYS A 22 -2.41 -22.23 -6.41
CA LYS A 22 -3.55 -21.70 -7.18
C LYS A 22 -4.53 -22.81 -7.55
N THR A 23 -4.03 -23.94 -8.05
CA THR A 23 -4.85 -25.10 -8.41
C THR A 23 -5.57 -25.69 -7.19
N TYR A 24 -4.91 -25.74 -6.04
CA TYR A 24 -5.49 -26.19 -4.77
C TYR A 24 -6.66 -25.30 -4.35
N TRP A 25 -6.47 -23.99 -4.33
CA TRP A 25 -7.51 -23.02 -3.97
C TRP A 25 -8.65 -22.99 -4.99
N HIS A 26 -8.35 -23.09 -6.28
CA HIS A 26 -9.37 -23.18 -7.31
C HIS A 26 -10.23 -24.45 -7.15
N THR A 27 -9.63 -25.56 -6.77
CA THR A 27 -10.40 -26.79 -6.46
C THR A 27 -11.23 -26.59 -5.18
N CYS A 28 -10.73 -25.86 -4.18
CA CYS A 28 -11.51 -25.51 -2.99
C CYS A 28 -12.74 -24.64 -3.31
N SER A 29 -12.67 -23.76 -4.31
CA SER A 29 -13.84 -22.97 -4.73
C SER A 29 -14.94 -23.87 -5.33
N HIS A 30 -14.57 -24.90 -6.10
CA HIS A 30 -15.53 -25.89 -6.60
C HIS A 30 -16.13 -26.76 -5.47
N VAL A 31 -15.33 -27.12 -4.46
CA VAL A 31 -15.84 -27.81 -3.27
C VAL A 31 -16.81 -26.92 -2.48
N LEU A 32 -16.56 -25.61 -2.41
CA LEU A 32 -17.48 -24.64 -1.84
C LEU A 32 -18.80 -24.57 -2.62
N ALA A 33 -18.73 -24.45 -3.95
CA ALA A 33 -19.92 -24.42 -4.80
C ALA A 33 -20.76 -25.70 -4.67
N GLN A 34 -20.13 -26.87 -4.69
CA GLN A 34 -20.81 -28.14 -4.47
C GLN A 34 -21.47 -28.21 -3.10
N ALA A 35 -20.78 -27.75 -2.03
CA ALA A 35 -21.34 -27.75 -0.68
C ALA A 35 -22.59 -26.87 -0.60
N VAL A 36 -22.56 -25.67 -1.21
CA VAL A 36 -23.71 -24.78 -1.24
C VAL A 36 -24.87 -25.40 -2.03
N LYS A 37 -24.62 -25.99 -3.19
CA LYS A 37 -25.66 -26.65 -4.00
C LYS A 37 -26.27 -27.88 -3.31
N ARG A 38 -25.52 -28.60 -2.48
CA ARG A 38 -26.06 -29.68 -1.65
C ARG A 38 -27.00 -29.18 -0.56
N LEU A 39 -26.65 -28.05 0.06
CA LEU A 39 -27.44 -27.47 1.16
C LEU A 39 -28.64 -26.67 0.64
N TRP A 40 -28.44 -25.90 -0.44
CA TRP A 40 -29.44 -25.02 -1.05
C TRP A 40 -29.40 -25.13 -2.57
N PRO A 41 -30.11 -26.11 -3.16
CA PRO A 41 -30.12 -26.34 -4.61
C PRO A 41 -30.58 -25.16 -5.47
N GLU A 42 -31.40 -24.27 -4.88
CA GLU A 42 -31.95 -23.07 -5.54
C GLU A 42 -30.91 -21.95 -5.75
N VAL A 43 -29.79 -21.94 -5.03
CA VAL A 43 -28.73 -20.95 -5.17
C VAL A 43 -28.10 -21.04 -6.57
N LYS A 44 -27.99 -19.91 -7.27
CA LYS A 44 -27.39 -19.84 -8.60
C LYS A 44 -25.91 -19.48 -8.50
N LEU A 45 -25.10 -20.16 -9.28
CA LEU A 45 -23.65 -20.05 -9.26
C LEU A 45 -23.15 -19.08 -10.33
N ALA A 46 -22.21 -18.18 -9.98
CA ALA A 46 -21.58 -17.27 -10.93
C ALA A 46 -20.11 -17.68 -11.21
N ILE A 47 -19.14 -17.14 -10.47
CA ILE A 47 -17.72 -17.41 -10.69
C ILE A 47 -17.00 -17.72 -9.37
N GLY A 48 -15.96 -18.56 -9.43
CA GLY A 48 -15.19 -18.99 -8.26
C GLY A 48 -13.70 -19.20 -8.53
N PRO A 49 -12.91 -18.13 -8.71
CA PRO A 49 -11.48 -18.25 -8.93
C PRO A 49 -10.70 -18.46 -7.63
N SER A 50 -9.44 -18.88 -7.78
CA SER A 50 -8.41 -18.65 -6.77
C SER A 50 -7.97 -17.19 -6.80
N ILE A 51 -7.56 -16.68 -5.65
CA ILE A 51 -6.96 -15.34 -5.46
C ILE A 51 -5.62 -15.49 -4.74
N ASP A 52 -4.87 -14.40 -4.59
CA ASP A 52 -3.51 -14.42 -4.01
C ASP A 52 -3.41 -15.10 -2.65
N ASN A 53 -4.44 -14.98 -1.82
CA ASN A 53 -4.46 -15.54 -0.46
C ASN A 53 -5.71 -16.38 -0.18
N GLY A 54 -6.11 -17.23 -1.13
CA GLY A 54 -7.26 -18.09 -0.94
C GLY A 54 -8.14 -18.25 -2.18
N PHE A 55 -9.44 -18.30 -1.96
CA PHE A 55 -10.44 -18.44 -3.01
C PHE A 55 -11.75 -17.75 -2.63
N TYR A 56 -12.61 -17.52 -3.60
CA TYR A 56 -13.99 -17.15 -3.35
C TYR A 56 -14.93 -17.83 -4.34
N TYR A 57 -16.23 -17.70 -4.07
CA TYR A 57 -17.26 -18.03 -5.03
C TYR A 57 -18.39 -16.99 -4.94
N ASP A 58 -18.80 -16.47 -6.09
CA ASP A 58 -19.94 -15.57 -6.24
C ASP A 58 -21.19 -16.36 -6.54
N MET A 59 -22.27 -16.06 -5.81
CA MET A 59 -23.53 -16.77 -5.97
C MET A 59 -24.74 -15.89 -5.65
N LEU A 60 -25.86 -16.17 -6.30
CA LEU A 60 -27.14 -15.52 -6.02
C LEU A 60 -27.98 -16.46 -5.16
N ALA A 61 -28.23 -16.06 -3.93
CA ALA A 61 -29.11 -16.78 -3.00
C ALA A 61 -30.37 -15.94 -2.71
N PRO A 62 -31.54 -16.56 -2.48
CA PRO A 62 -32.78 -15.84 -2.10
C PRO A 62 -32.77 -15.34 -0.65
N PHE A 63 -31.69 -15.56 0.09
CA PHE A 63 -31.44 -15.15 1.47
C PHE A 63 -29.99 -14.65 1.63
N SER A 64 -29.67 -14.03 2.77
CA SER A 64 -28.31 -13.65 3.10
C SER A 64 -27.61 -14.74 3.91
N PHE A 65 -26.38 -15.12 3.51
CA PHE A 65 -25.59 -16.07 4.28
C PHE A 65 -25.16 -15.48 5.62
N THR A 66 -25.42 -16.23 6.68
CA THR A 66 -25.02 -15.89 8.05
C THR A 66 -23.73 -16.62 8.46
N PRO A 67 -23.07 -16.23 9.56
CA PRO A 67 -21.93 -17.00 10.09
C PRO A 67 -22.24 -18.46 10.36
N GLU A 68 -23.49 -18.78 10.79
CA GLU A 68 -23.97 -20.14 11.01
C GLU A 68 -24.02 -20.92 9.68
N ASN A 69 -24.53 -20.30 8.61
CA ASN A 69 -24.53 -20.90 7.28
C ASN A 69 -23.09 -21.17 6.79
N LEU A 70 -22.14 -20.27 7.03
CA LEU A 70 -20.74 -20.51 6.68
C LEU A 70 -20.18 -21.73 7.42
N ALA A 71 -20.55 -21.94 8.69
CA ALA A 71 -20.14 -23.12 9.45
C ALA A 71 -20.77 -24.41 8.90
N GLU A 72 -22.03 -24.38 8.45
CA GLU A 72 -22.70 -25.50 7.78
C GLU A 72 -22.02 -25.85 6.45
N ILE A 73 -21.70 -24.84 5.65
CA ILE A 73 -20.97 -25.01 4.39
C ILE A 73 -19.60 -25.63 4.65
N GLU A 74 -18.83 -25.14 5.62
CA GLU A 74 -17.52 -25.73 5.99
C GLU A 74 -17.67 -27.22 6.37
N ALA A 75 -18.72 -27.58 7.11
CA ALA A 75 -18.97 -28.95 7.51
C ALA A 75 -19.25 -29.83 6.29
N GLU A 76 -20.03 -29.33 5.32
CA GLU A 76 -20.32 -30.06 4.08
C GLU A 76 -19.09 -30.16 3.17
N MET A 77 -18.29 -29.09 3.03
CA MET A 77 -17.00 -29.12 2.33
C MET A 77 -16.08 -30.22 2.88
N ARG A 78 -16.02 -30.37 4.21
CA ARG A 78 -15.23 -31.41 4.86
C ARG A 78 -15.72 -32.83 4.52
N LYS A 79 -17.04 -33.04 4.31
CA LYS A 79 -17.60 -34.30 3.87
C LYS A 79 -17.20 -34.60 2.43
N ILE A 80 -17.35 -33.62 1.53
CA ILE A 80 -16.96 -33.73 0.12
C ILE A 80 -15.48 -34.13 -0.03
N CYS A 81 -14.60 -33.49 0.77
CA CYS A 81 -13.17 -33.83 0.78
C CYS A 81 -12.93 -35.30 1.21
N LYS A 82 -13.72 -35.84 2.18
CA LYS A 82 -13.61 -37.23 2.64
C LYS A 82 -14.14 -38.21 1.62
N GLU A 83 -15.05 -37.83 0.75
CA GLU A 83 -15.62 -38.68 -0.32
C GLU A 83 -14.58 -38.94 -1.42
N LYS A 84 -13.51 -38.15 -1.52
CA LYS A 84 -12.41 -38.32 -2.50
C LYS A 84 -12.91 -38.38 -3.93
N LEU A 85 -13.84 -37.52 -4.28
CA LEU A 85 -14.43 -37.45 -5.61
C LEU A 85 -13.35 -37.09 -6.65
N LYS A 86 -13.35 -37.80 -7.79
CA LYS A 86 -12.52 -37.43 -8.94
C LYS A 86 -13.03 -36.16 -9.58
N LEU A 87 -12.11 -35.32 -10.10
CA LEU A 87 -12.41 -34.19 -10.96
C LEU A 87 -12.10 -34.58 -12.41
N GLU A 88 -13.12 -34.66 -13.23
CA GLU A 88 -13.03 -35.08 -14.62
C GLU A 88 -13.35 -33.89 -15.54
N ARG A 89 -12.36 -33.49 -16.36
CA ARG A 89 -12.54 -32.46 -17.38
C ARG A 89 -13.20 -33.05 -18.62
N PHE A 90 -14.19 -32.35 -19.16
CA PHE A 90 -14.79 -32.68 -20.46
C PHE A 90 -15.17 -31.38 -21.20
N GLU A 91 -15.43 -31.50 -22.48
CA GLU A 91 -15.74 -30.37 -23.36
C GLU A 91 -17.08 -30.60 -24.04
N LEU A 92 -17.82 -29.53 -24.29
CA LEU A 92 -19.06 -29.56 -25.05
C LEU A 92 -19.03 -28.47 -26.14
N PRO A 93 -19.66 -28.76 -27.32
CA PRO A 93 -19.96 -27.72 -28.29
C PRO A 93 -20.85 -26.64 -27.67
N ARG A 94 -20.70 -25.36 -28.09
CA ARG A 94 -21.39 -24.20 -27.50
C ARG A 94 -22.89 -24.41 -27.30
N ALA A 95 -23.60 -24.89 -28.32
CA ALA A 95 -25.04 -25.10 -28.22
C ALA A 95 -25.42 -26.17 -27.17
N GLU A 96 -24.62 -27.21 -27.04
CA GLU A 96 -24.83 -28.27 -26.02
C GLU A 96 -24.45 -27.73 -24.63
N ALA A 97 -23.40 -26.94 -24.53
CA ALA A 97 -22.96 -26.32 -23.28
C ALA A 97 -24.01 -25.34 -22.72
N ILE A 98 -24.61 -24.50 -23.58
CA ILE A 98 -25.70 -23.60 -23.21
C ILE A 98 -26.88 -24.42 -22.69
N LYS A 99 -27.36 -25.37 -23.49
CA LYS A 99 -28.49 -26.25 -23.10
C LYS A 99 -28.23 -26.96 -21.77
N PHE A 100 -27.01 -27.47 -21.58
CA PHE A 100 -26.62 -28.16 -20.34
C PHE A 100 -26.69 -27.25 -19.11
N MET A 101 -26.30 -25.96 -19.24
CA MET A 101 -26.39 -24.99 -18.15
C MET A 101 -27.83 -24.47 -17.94
N GLU A 102 -28.64 -24.36 -19.01
CA GLU A 102 -30.06 -24.05 -18.91
C GLU A 102 -30.83 -25.16 -18.15
N GLU A 103 -30.55 -26.45 -18.46
CA GLU A 103 -31.15 -27.58 -17.75
C GLU A 103 -30.75 -27.63 -16.27
N LYS A 104 -29.58 -27.08 -15.91
CA LYS A 104 -29.12 -26.90 -14.51
C LYS A 104 -29.62 -25.61 -13.87
N GLU A 105 -30.33 -24.79 -14.61
CA GLU A 105 -30.84 -23.48 -14.17
C GLU A 105 -29.72 -22.53 -13.66
N GLU A 106 -28.57 -22.49 -14.36
CA GLU A 106 -27.42 -21.65 -14.02
C GLU A 106 -27.28 -20.48 -15.02
N PRO A 107 -28.07 -19.40 -14.88
CA PRO A 107 -28.16 -18.31 -15.86
C PRO A 107 -26.84 -17.55 -16.05
N PHE A 108 -26.06 -17.35 -14.99
CA PHE A 108 -24.76 -16.68 -15.07
C PHE A 108 -23.75 -17.49 -15.89
N LYS A 109 -23.82 -18.84 -15.82
CA LYS A 109 -22.97 -19.72 -16.65
C LYS A 109 -23.35 -19.65 -18.11
N VAL A 110 -24.63 -19.55 -18.43
CA VAL A 110 -25.11 -19.36 -19.80
C VAL A 110 -24.61 -18.01 -20.35
N GLU A 111 -24.68 -16.94 -19.56
CA GLU A 111 -24.14 -15.63 -19.94
C GLU A 111 -22.64 -15.70 -20.20
N LEU A 112 -21.87 -16.32 -19.32
CA LEU A 112 -20.42 -16.50 -19.48
C LEU A 112 -20.08 -17.28 -20.77
N ILE A 113 -20.82 -18.31 -21.11
CA ILE A 113 -20.61 -19.07 -22.36
C ILE A 113 -20.87 -18.20 -23.59
N ASN A 114 -21.91 -17.38 -23.55
CA ASN A 114 -22.25 -16.49 -24.66
C ASN A 114 -21.18 -15.41 -24.92
N ASP A 115 -20.47 -14.98 -23.89
CA ASP A 115 -19.42 -13.97 -24.02
C ASP A 115 -18.07 -14.52 -24.48
N LEU A 116 -17.87 -15.82 -24.46
CA LEU A 116 -16.64 -16.39 -24.97
C LEU A 116 -16.50 -16.19 -26.49
N PRO A 117 -15.29 -16.02 -27.04
CA PRO A 117 -15.05 -15.99 -28.48
C PRO A 117 -15.66 -17.20 -29.18
N GLU A 118 -16.05 -17.04 -30.47
CA GLU A 118 -16.74 -18.12 -31.21
C GLU A 118 -15.94 -19.42 -31.31
N ASP A 119 -14.61 -19.32 -31.35
CA ASP A 119 -13.64 -20.42 -31.43
C ASP A 119 -13.20 -20.95 -30.06
N ALA A 120 -13.71 -20.39 -28.96
CA ALA A 120 -13.31 -20.81 -27.63
C ALA A 120 -13.75 -22.24 -27.31
N VAL A 121 -12.84 -22.99 -26.70
CA VAL A 121 -13.11 -24.34 -26.16
C VAL A 121 -13.89 -24.18 -24.85
N ILE A 122 -15.11 -24.75 -24.82
CA ILE A 122 -15.97 -24.70 -23.64
C ILE A 122 -15.79 -25.97 -22.83
N SER A 123 -15.16 -25.83 -21.68
CA SER A 123 -14.84 -26.96 -20.81
C SER A 123 -15.58 -26.91 -19.47
N PHE A 124 -15.78 -28.08 -18.93
CA PHE A 124 -16.45 -28.35 -17.66
C PHE A 124 -15.60 -29.28 -16.80
N TYR A 125 -15.79 -29.17 -15.51
CA TYR A 125 -15.26 -30.12 -14.55
C TYR A 125 -16.41 -30.77 -13.78
N LYS A 126 -16.45 -32.13 -13.85
CA LYS A 126 -17.38 -32.94 -13.08
C LYS A 126 -16.72 -33.46 -11.82
N GLN A 127 -17.42 -33.33 -10.70
CA GLN A 127 -16.99 -33.69 -9.36
C GLN A 127 -18.13 -34.43 -8.65
N GLY A 128 -18.20 -35.77 -8.84
CA GLY A 128 -19.35 -36.53 -8.40
C GLY A 128 -20.64 -36.12 -9.11
N GLU A 129 -21.65 -35.72 -8.35
CA GLU A 129 -22.93 -35.18 -8.87
C GLU A 129 -22.83 -33.71 -9.33
N PHE A 130 -21.80 -32.97 -8.89
CA PHE A 130 -21.59 -31.58 -9.21
C PHE A 130 -20.83 -31.43 -10.53
N THR A 131 -21.22 -30.44 -11.31
CA THR A 131 -20.52 -30.04 -12.55
C THR A 131 -20.54 -28.55 -12.70
N ASP A 132 -19.41 -27.95 -13.02
CA ASP A 132 -19.28 -26.51 -13.24
C ASP A 132 -18.57 -26.17 -14.54
N LEU A 133 -18.92 -25.02 -15.13
CA LEU A 133 -18.21 -24.41 -16.27
C LEU A 133 -16.87 -23.89 -15.79
N CYS A 134 -15.77 -24.42 -16.31
CA CYS A 134 -14.44 -24.05 -15.85
C CYS A 134 -13.34 -24.45 -16.86
N ALA A 135 -12.36 -23.56 -17.02
CA ALA A 135 -11.16 -23.82 -17.82
C ALA A 135 -10.11 -24.67 -17.08
N GLY A 136 -10.15 -24.69 -15.75
CA GLY A 136 -9.14 -25.34 -14.91
C GLY A 136 -7.87 -24.49 -14.72
N PRO A 137 -6.75 -25.07 -14.27
CA PRO A 137 -6.63 -26.47 -13.83
C PRO A 137 -7.24 -26.75 -12.45
N HIS A 138 -7.45 -28.04 -12.17
CA HIS A 138 -7.88 -28.54 -10.87
C HIS A 138 -7.03 -29.72 -10.40
N LEU A 139 -7.10 -30.02 -9.10
CA LEU A 139 -6.57 -31.27 -8.56
C LEU A 139 -7.32 -32.46 -9.14
N ASP A 140 -6.69 -33.65 -9.13
CA ASP A 140 -7.27 -34.91 -9.62
C ASP A 140 -8.42 -35.42 -8.75
N SER A 141 -8.45 -35.02 -7.48
CA SER A 141 -9.46 -35.50 -6.51
C SER A 141 -9.66 -34.51 -5.37
N THR A 142 -10.91 -34.39 -4.87
CA THR A 142 -11.24 -33.65 -3.64
C THR A 142 -10.52 -34.20 -2.42
N GLY A 143 -10.08 -35.48 -2.47
CA GLY A 143 -9.30 -36.15 -1.41
C GLY A 143 -7.89 -35.57 -1.21
N ARG A 144 -7.37 -34.78 -2.16
CA ARG A 144 -6.11 -34.03 -2.00
C ARG A 144 -6.27 -32.85 -1.02
N ILE A 145 -7.49 -32.36 -0.86
CA ILE A 145 -7.79 -31.23 0.03
C ILE A 145 -7.99 -31.78 1.45
N LYS A 146 -7.27 -31.17 2.40
CA LYS A 146 -7.43 -31.49 3.82
C LYS A 146 -8.58 -30.68 4.42
N GLY A 147 -9.73 -31.31 4.64
CA GLY A 147 -10.94 -30.64 5.11
C GLY A 147 -10.80 -29.89 6.45
N ASN A 148 -9.84 -30.29 7.32
CA ASN A 148 -9.53 -29.56 8.55
C ASN A 148 -8.62 -28.34 8.32
N GLY A 149 -8.06 -28.20 7.13
CA GLY A 149 -7.28 -27.03 6.70
C GLY A 149 -8.12 -25.96 6.00
N ILE A 150 -9.45 -26.10 5.93
CA ILE A 150 -10.36 -25.14 5.27
C ILE A 150 -11.02 -24.23 6.30
N LYS A 151 -11.09 -22.93 5.97
CA LYS A 151 -11.85 -21.92 6.71
C LYS A 151 -12.54 -20.95 5.75
N LEU A 152 -13.86 -20.75 5.91
CA LEU A 152 -14.58 -19.65 5.28
C LEU A 152 -14.43 -18.40 6.15
N THR A 153 -14.04 -17.29 5.55
CA THR A 153 -13.58 -16.10 6.29
C THR A 153 -14.59 -14.96 6.29
N ALA A 154 -15.35 -14.79 5.22
CA ALA A 154 -16.31 -13.71 5.08
C ALA A 154 -17.35 -14.02 4.01
N CYS A 155 -18.49 -13.33 4.09
CA CYS A 155 -19.46 -13.22 3.01
C CYS A 155 -19.77 -11.73 2.78
N ASN A 156 -19.52 -11.24 1.57
CA ASN A 156 -19.72 -9.84 1.20
C ASN A 156 -20.62 -9.72 -0.04
N ALA A 157 -21.32 -8.58 -0.17
CA ALA A 157 -22.03 -8.25 -1.40
C ALA A 157 -21.02 -7.97 -2.54
N ALA A 158 -21.33 -8.42 -3.75
CA ALA A 158 -20.59 -8.13 -4.96
C ALA A 158 -21.56 -7.94 -6.12
N TYR A 159 -21.36 -6.86 -6.91
CA TYR A 159 -22.16 -6.68 -8.10
C TYR A 159 -21.68 -7.61 -9.22
N TRP A 160 -22.63 -8.22 -9.92
CA TRP A 160 -22.31 -9.04 -11.10
C TRP A 160 -21.50 -8.19 -12.11
N ARG A 161 -20.30 -8.65 -12.47
CA ARG A 161 -19.34 -7.94 -13.35
C ARG A 161 -18.95 -6.53 -12.89
N GLY A 162 -19.11 -6.23 -11.62
CA GLY A 162 -18.82 -4.89 -11.09
C GLY A 162 -19.83 -3.82 -11.45
N ASP A 163 -20.92 -4.15 -12.15
CA ASP A 163 -21.95 -3.20 -12.57
C ASP A 163 -23.00 -3.04 -11.46
N SER A 164 -23.08 -1.85 -10.87
CA SER A 164 -24.03 -1.52 -9.81
C SER A 164 -25.51 -1.57 -10.22
N ASN A 165 -25.80 -1.64 -11.53
CA ASN A 165 -27.15 -1.77 -12.06
C ASN A 165 -27.57 -3.25 -12.24
N ARG A 166 -26.65 -4.18 -12.00
CA ARG A 166 -26.87 -5.62 -12.12
C ARG A 166 -27.15 -6.28 -10.76
N GLU A 167 -27.34 -7.60 -10.79
CA GLU A 167 -27.65 -8.40 -9.62
C GLU A 167 -26.57 -8.26 -8.54
N VAL A 168 -27.03 -8.14 -7.30
CA VAL A 168 -26.16 -8.19 -6.12
C VAL A 168 -25.94 -9.64 -5.73
N LEU A 169 -24.74 -10.15 -5.99
CA LEU A 169 -24.32 -11.49 -5.60
C LEU A 169 -23.77 -11.49 -4.18
N GLN A 170 -23.69 -12.65 -3.59
CA GLN A 170 -23.00 -12.90 -2.33
C GLN A 170 -21.69 -13.62 -2.62
N ARG A 171 -20.57 -12.98 -2.25
CA ARG A 171 -19.23 -13.50 -2.41
C ARG A 171 -18.75 -14.11 -1.11
N ILE A 172 -18.63 -15.45 -1.09
CA ILE A 172 -18.09 -16.18 0.06
C ILE A 172 -16.59 -16.39 -0.14
N TYR A 173 -15.79 -15.86 0.78
CA TYR A 173 -14.34 -16.03 0.80
C TYR A 173 -13.93 -17.20 1.65
N GLY A 174 -12.88 -17.89 1.21
CA GLY A 174 -12.27 -18.98 1.97
C GLY A 174 -10.77 -19.04 1.81
N VAL A 175 -10.13 -19.66 2.79
CA VAL A 175 -8.72 -20.04 2.76
C VAL A 175 -8.61 -21.53 3.01
N ALA A 176 -7.59 -22.15 2.44
CA ALA A 176 -7.33 -23.56 2.67
C ALA A 176 -5.83 -23.84 2.61
N PHE A 177 -5.36 -24.69 3.52
CA PHE A 177 -3.98 -25.08 3.65
C PHE A 177 -3.85 -26.62 3.69
N PRO A 178 -2.71 -27.18 3.23
CA PRO A 178 -2.45 -28.62 3.31
C PRO A 178 -2.39 -29.16 4.72
N LYS A 179 -2.05 -28.32 5.70
CA LYS A 179 -1.96 -28.67 7.12
C LYS A 179 -2.80 -27.75 7.98
N LYS A 180 -3.38 -28.30 9.06
CA LYS A 180 -4.16 -27.49 10.00
C LYS A 180 -3.31 -26.45 10.72
N GLU A 181 -2.09 -26.80 11.05
CA GLU A 181 -1.14 -25.91 11.74
C GLU A 181 -0.83 -24.65 10.91
N GLU A 182 -0.76 -24.78 9.58
CA GLU A 182 -0.57 -23.68 8.64
C GLU A 182 -1.82 -22.75 8.62
N LEU A 183 -3.02 -23.34 8.63
CA LEU A 183 -4.27 -22.59 8.76
C LEU A 183 -4.33 -21.83 10.09
N ASP A 184 -4.03 -22.51 11.20
CA ASP A 184 -4.07 -21.90 12.54
C ASP A 184 -3.07 -20.75 12.65
N ALA A 185 -1.87 -20.91 12.09
CA ALA A 185 -0.86 -19.85 12.02
C ALA A 185 -1.33 -18.64 11.17
N TYR A 186 -1.93 -18.91 10.01
CA TYR A 186 -2.50 -17.87 9.15
C TYR A 186 -3.62 -17.10 9.85
N LEU A 187 -4.56 -17.82 10.50
CA LEU A 187 -5.66 -17.17 11.24
C LEU A 187 -5.16 -16.33 12.41
N ALA A 188 -4.14 -16.80 13.13
CA ALA A 188 -3.50 -16.01 14.19
C ALA A 188 -2.83 -14.75 13.63
N GLN A 189 -2.17 -14.84 12.48
CA GLN A 189 -1.59 -13.68 11.79
C GLN A 189 -2.68 -12.67 11.37
N VAL A 190 -3.79 -13.13 10.80
CA VAL A 190 -4.92 -12.27 10.40
C VAL A 190 -5.54 -11.57 11.61
N GLU A 191 -5.73 -12.28 12.73
CA GLU A 191 -6.26 -11.67 13.96
C GLU A 191 -5.29 -10.63 14.55
N GLU A 192 -3.99 -10.87 14.48
CA GLU A 192 -3.00 -9.88 14.91
C GLU A 192 -3.00 -8.67 13.96
N ALA A 193 -3.10 -8.90 12.66
CA ALA A 193 -3.21 -7.84 11.67
C ALA A 193 -4.43 -6.92 11.91
N LYS A 194 -5.60 -7.51 12.21
CA LYS A 194 -6.81 -6.74 12.57
C LYS A 194 -6.64 -5.85 13.79
N LYS A 195 -5.83 -6.27 14.77
CA LYS A 195 -5.54 -5.43 15.95
C LYS A 195 -4.66 -4.23 15.61
N ARG A 196 -3.83 -4.36 14.56
CA ARG A 196 -2.90 -3.32 14.10
C ARG A 196 -3.45 -2.47 12.96
N ASP A 197 -4.61 -2.81 12.42
CA ASP A 197 -5.22 -2.12 11.29
C ASP A 197 -5.26 -0.60 11.49
N HIS A 198 -4.67 0.15 10.56
CA HIS A 198 -4.53 1.61 10.66
C HIS A 198 -5.88 2.33 10.64
N ASN A 199 -6.94 1.76 9.99
CA ASN A 199 -8.26 2.36 10.01
C ASN A 199 -8.87 2.31 11.41
N LYS A 200 -8.67 1.20 12.12
CA LYS A 200 -9.14 1.03 13.50
C LYS A 200 -8.33 1.90 14.46
N LEU A 201 -7.02 1.65 14.53
CA LEU A 201 -6.14 2.35 15.46
C LEU A 201 -6.05 3.86 15.17
N GLY A 202 -6.05 4.24 13.89
CA GLY A 202 -5.97 5.63 13.50
C GLY A 202 -7.19 6.45 13.95
N ARG A 203 -8.38 5.84 13.96
CA ARG A 203 -9.61 6.46 14.51
C ARG A 203 -9.64 6.44 16.03
N GLU A 204 -9.32 5.30 16.65
CA GLU A 204 -9.29 5.15 18.11
C GLU A 204 -8.28 6.09 18.78
N LEU A 205 -7.12 6.31 18.15
CA LEU A 205 -6.06 7.20 18.63
C LEU A 205 -6.16 8.63 18.09
N GLU A 206 -7.23 8.95 17.35
CA GLU A 206 -7.51 10.28 16.79
C GLU A 206 -6.41 10.81 15.84
N TYR A 207 -5.85 9.94 14.99
CA TYR A 207 -4.94 10.37 13.95
C TYR A 207 -5.67 10.93 12.73
N PHE A 208 -6.79 10.31 12.32
CA PHE A 208 -7.58 10.76 11.19
C PHE A 208 -9.04 10.30 11.29
N THR A 209 -9.87 10.91 10.47
CA THR A 209 -11.27 10.51 10.27
C THR A 209 -11.69 10.66 8.82
N THR A 210 -12.83 10.10 8.47
CA THR A 210 -13.50 10.31 7.18
C THR A 210 -14.87 10.92 7.44
N VAL A 211 -15.28 11.86 6.59
CA VAL A 211 -16.54 12.61 6.73
C VAL A 211 -17.29 12.56 5.40
N ASP A 212 -18.53 12.10 5.42
CA ASP A 212 -19.31 11.84 4.20
C ASP A 212 -19.48 13.08 3.32
N CYS A 213 -19.71 14.25 3.93
CA CYS A 213 -19.86 15.51 3.16
C CYS A 213 -18.55 16.04 2.56
N ILE A 214 -17.37 15.51 2.97
CA ILE A 214 -16.09 15.79 2.33
C ILE A 214 -15.87 14.82 1.17
N GLY A 215 -16.25 13.55 1.35
CA GLY A 215 -16.22 12.54 0.31
C GLY A 215 -15.20 11.41 0.57
N GLN A 216 -15.39 10.32 -0.17
CA GLN A 216 -14.52 9.15 -0.09
C GLN A 216 -13.12 9.44 -0.65
N GLY A 217 -12.10 8.85 -0.03
CA GLY A 217 -10.71 9.04 -0.44
C GLY A 217 -10.12 10.40 -0.06
N LEU A 218 -10.83 11.18 0.75
CA LEU A 218 -10.41 12.49 1.27
C LEU A 218 -10.39 12.47 2.81
N PRO A 219 -9.43 11.77 3.43
CA PRO A 219 -9.34 11.69 4.88
C PRO A 219 -8.98 13.04 5.50
N VAL A 220 -9.54 13.30 6.67
CA VAL A 220 -9.20 14.47 7.49
C VAL A 220 -8.17 14.02 8.53
N LEU A 221 -6.95 14.54 8.42
CA LEU A 221 -5.95 14.37 9.48
C LEU A 221 -6.34 15.22 10.69
N LEU A 222 -6.58 14.56 11.81
CA LEU A 222 -6.86 15.21 13.08
C LEU A 222 -5.55 15.79 13.69
N PRO A 223 -5.59 16.61 14.74
CA PRO A 223 -4.40 17.28 15.26
C PRO A 223 -3.21 16.36 15.54
N LYS A 224 -3.45 15.15 16.06
CA LYS A 224 -2.38 14.16 16.30
C LYS A 224 -1.76 13.66 15.00
N GLY A 225 -2.57 13.27 14.01
CA GLY A 225 -2.08 12.81 12.70
C GLY A 225 -1.40 13.91 11.91
N ALA A 226 -1.98 15.10 11.88
CA ALA A 226 -1.38 16.27 11.24
C ALA A 226 0.00 16.61 11.85
N ARG A 227 0.14 16.47 13.18
CA ARG A 227 1.42 16.68 13.86
C ARG A 227 2.49 15.66 13.45
N VAL A 228 2.13 14.38 13.37
CA VAL A 228 3.08 13.33 12.91
C VAL A 228 3.54 13.62 11.48
N VAL A 229 2.60 13.89 10.58
CA VAL A 229 2.93 14.23 9.18
C VAL A 229 3.84 15.46 9.11
N GLN A 230 3.55 16.52 9.89
CA GLN A 230 4.39 17.71 9.95
C GLN A 230 5.82 17.41 10.43
N VAL A 231 5.99 16.57 11.44
CA VAL A 231 7.31 16.16 11.95
C VAL A 231 8.08 15.41 10.86
N LEU A 232 7.44 14.49 10.16
CA LEU A 232 8.05 13.73 9.07
C LEU A 232 8.43 14.65 7.90
N GLN A 233 7.54 15.56 7.49
CA GLN A 233 7.81 16.51 6.40
C GLN A 233 9.02 17.39 6.68
N ARG A 234 9.07 18.05 7.83
CA ARG A 234 10.19 18.90 8.24
C ARG A 234 11.50 18.13 8.26
N TRP A 235 11.48 16.94 8.84
CA TRP A 235 12.66 16.10 8.90
C TRP A 235 13.16 15.67 7.51
N VAL A 236 12.27 15.25 6.60
CA VAL A 236 12.64 14.86 5.24
C VAL A 236 13.19 16.05 4.46
N GLU A 237 12.56 17.21 4.56
CA GLU A 237 13.04 18.47 3.94
C GLU A 237 14.43 18.84 4.42
N ASP A 238 14.71 18.74 5.73
CA ASP A 238 16.04 18.98 6.30
C ASP A 238 17.09 17.98 5.79
N VAL A 239 16.71 16.69 5.66
CA VAL A 239 17.59 15.63 5.12
C VAL A 239 17.90 15.89 3.65
N GLU A 240 16.90 16.25 2.85
CA GLU A 240 17.05 16.60 1.43
C GLU A 240 17.95 17.83 1.26
N GLN A 241 17.70 18.89 2.03
CA GLN A 241 18.52 20.11 2.00
C GLN A 241 20.00 19.80 2.29
N LYS A 242 20.28 18.98 3.32
CA LYS A 242 21.66 18.56 3.66
C LYS A 242 22.33 17.74 2.57
N ARG A 243 21.55 17.10 1.69
CA ARG A 243 22.02 16.31 0.54
C ARG A 243 22.06 17.13 -0.77
N GLY A 244 21.85 18.46 -0.66
CA GLY A 244 21.98 19.41 -1.78
C GLY A 244 20.73 19.50 -2.67
N TYR A 245 19.56 19.09 -2.19
CA TYR A 245 18.30 19.30 -2.91
C TYR A 245 17.85 20.75 -2.77
N LEU A 246 17.37 21.32 -3.87
CA LEU A 246 16.82 22.65 -3.97
C LEU A 246 15.30 22.57 -3.82
N LEU A 247 14.78 23.18 -2.76
CA LEU A 247 13.34 23.17 -2.50
C LEU A 247 12.60 24.03 -3.54
N THR A 248 11.53 23.47 -4.10
CA THR A 248 10.59 24.17 -4.97
C THR A 248 9.20 24.22 -4.33
N LYS A 249 8.38 25.17 -4.80
CA LYS A 249 6.95 25.23 -4.48
C LYS A 249 6.19 25.61 -5.73
N THR A 250 5.45 24.66 -6.28
CA THR A 250 4.78 24.81 -7.56
C THR A 250 3.25 24.78 -7.40
N PRO A 251 2.47 25.31 -8.37
CA PRO A 251 1.02 25.34 -8.28
C PRO A 251 0.37 23.96 -8.21
N LEU A 252 -0.82 23.89 -7.61
CA LEU A 252 -1.59 22.64 -7.48
C LEU A 252 -2.38 22.27 -8.75
N MET A 253 -2.46 23.17 -9.72
CA MET A 253 -3.16 22.96 -10.98
C MET A 253 -2.44 23.66 -12.13
N ALA A 254 -2.67 23.17 -13.34
CA ALA A 254 -2.19 23.79 -14.58
C ALA A 254 -3.20 23.62 -15.70
N LYS A 255 -2.99 24.39 -16.77
CA LYS A 255 -3.72 24.20 -18.03
C LYS A 255 -3.42 22.83 -18.62
N ARG A 256 -4.40 22.28 -19.35
CA ARG A 256 -4.26 20.99 -20.08
C ARG A 256 -3.01 20.91 -20.97
N ASP A 257 -2.55 22.05 -21.50
CA ASP A 257 -1.38 22.09 -22.39
C ASP A 257 -0.13 21.53 -21.74
N LEU A 258 0.09 21.81 -20.44
CA LEU A 258 1.21 21.24 -19.70
C LEU A 258 1.16 19.71 -19.66
N TYR A 259 -0.03 19.16 -19.47
CA TYR A 259 -0.24 17.72 -19.40
C TYR A 259 -0.25 17.04 -20.78
N LYS A 260 -0.60 17.77 -21.85
CA LYS A 260 -0.43 17.32 -23.25
C LYS A 260 1.06 17.19 -23.59
N ILE A 261 1.90 18.18 -23.23
CA ILE A 261 3.34 18.11 -23.45
C ILE A 261 3.95 16.88 -22.74
N SER A 262 3.53 16.61 -21.51
CA SER A 262 4.05 15.49 -20.73
C SER A 262 3.46 14.13 -21.11
N GLY A 263 2.43 14.07 -21.97
CA GLY A 263 1.72 12.84 -22.34
C GLY A 263 0.67 12.35 -21.33
N HIS A 264 0.59 12.96 -20.16
CA HIS A 264 -0.35 12.52 -19.12
C HIS A 264 -1.81 12.75 -19.52
N TRP A 265 -2.10 13.75 -20.38
CA TRP A 265 -3.45 14.01 -20.87
C TRP A 265 -3.99 12.85 -21.70
N ASP A 266 -3.12 12.19 -22.47
CA ASP A 266 -3.50 11.10 -23.37
C ASP A 266 -3.56 9.74 -22.68
N HIS A 267 -2.72 9.55 -21.63
CA HIS A 267 -2.56 8.24 -20.96
C HIS A 267 -3.22 8.15 -19.58
N TYR A 268 -3.63 9.28 -18.98
CA TYR A 268 -4.05 9.32 -17.59
C TYR A 268 -5.26 10.21 -17.32
N LEU A 269 -6.03 10.54 -18.36
CA LEU A 269 -7.16 11.51 -18.26
C LEU A 269 -8.19 11.09 -17.20
N ASP A 270 -8.57 9.82 -17.18
CA ASP A 270 -9.56 9.27 -16.24
C ASP A 270 -9.10 9.35 -14.77
N GLY A 271 -7.79 9.31 -14.55
CA GLY A 271 -7.17 9.46 -13.24
C GLY A 271 -6.97 10.90 -12.77
N MET A 272 -7.45 11.90 -13.54
CA MET A 272 -7.26 13.32 -13.21
C MET A 272 -8.57 13.99 -12.81
N PHE A 273 -8.48 14.96 -11.89
CA PHE A 273 -9.59 15.90 -11.62
C PHE A 273 -9.53 17.07 -12.60
N ILE A 274 -10.49 17.16 -13.47
CA ILE A 274 -10.56 18.14 -14.55
C ILE A 274 -11.48 19.30 -14.15
N LEU A 275 -11.06 20.51 -14.47
CA LEU A 275 -11.79 21.77 -14.26
C LEU A 275 -12.10 22.40 -15.61
N GLY A 276 -13.28 22.14 -16.14
CA GLY A 276 -13.72 22.54 -17.48
C GLY A 276 -14.09 21.33 -18.34
N ASP A 277 -14.23 21.54 -19.63
CA ASP A 277 -14.50 20.48 -20.59
C ASP A 277 -13.19 19.98 -21.22
N PRO A 278 -12.79 18.72 -20.98
CA PRO A 278 -11.55 18.17 -21.51
C PRO A 278 -11.55 18.04 -23.04
N TYR A 279 -12.74 17.98 -23.66
CA TYR A 279 -12.92 17.77 -25.10
C TYR A 279 -13.17 19.06 -25.89
N ASP A 280 -13.51 20.16 -25.23
CA ASP A 280 -13.69 21.47 -25.88
C ASP A 280 -12.35 22.23 -25.93
N GLU A 281 -11.66 22.13 -27.06
CA GLU A 281 -10.37 22.81 -27.25
C GLU A 281 -10.48 24.34 -27.40
N THR A 282 -11.68 24.85 -27.60
CA THR A 282 -11.90 26.30 -27.75
C THR A 282 -11.94 27.01 -26.40
N LYS A 283 -12.11 26.27 -25.30
CA LYS A 283 -12.19 26.82 -23.95
C LYS A 283 -10.96 26.46 -23.11
N GLU A 284 -10.66 27.33 -22.17
CA GLU A 284 -9.63 27.07 -21.18
C GLU A 284 -10.06 25.92 -20.26
N CYS A 285 -9.17 24.93 -20.09
CA CYS A 285 -9.38 23.78 -19.25
C CYS A 285 -8.15 23.56 -18.36
N PHE A 286 -8.38 23.35 -17.07
CA PHE A 286 -7.35 23.06 -16.09
C PHE A 286 -7.50 21.64 -15.55
N ALA A 287 -6.46 21.14 -14.91
CA ALA A 287 -6.55 19.94 -14.08
C ALA A 287 -5.77 20.13 -12.78
N LEU A 288 -6.26 19.48 -11.71
CA LEU A 288 -5.45 19.32 -10.50
C LEU A 288 -4.30 18.35 -10.82
N ARG A 289 -3.12 18.65 -10.28
CA ARG A 289 -1.90 17.90 -10.62
C ARG A 289 -1.88 16.49 -10.03
N PRO A 290 -1.74 15.43 -10.84
CA PRO A 290 -1.52 14.06 -10.36
C PRO A 290 -0.04 13.75 -10.08
N MET A 291 0.90 14.62 -10.52
CA MET A 291 2.35 14.55 -10.34
C MET A 291 2.98 15.96 -10.39
N THR A 292 4.22 16.08 -9.97
CA THR A 292 4.95 17.37 -9.89
C THR A 292 5.93 17.58 -11.05
N CYS A 293 6.34 16.52 -11.74
CA CYS A 293 7.40 16.57 -12.75
C CYS A 293 7.24 17.69 -13.80
N PRO A 294 6.09 17.90 -14.48
CA PRO A 294 5.97 18.93 -15.50
C PRO A 294 6.21 20.34 -14.95
N PHE A 295 5.87 20.58 -13.69
CA PHE A 295 6.08 21.87 -13.04
C PHE A 295 7.56 22.12 -12.74
N GLN A 296 8.28 21.13 -12.23
CA GLN A 296 9.71 21.24 -11.96
C GLN A 296 10.55 21.36 -13.24
N TYR A 297 10.05 20.81 -14.36
CA TYR A 297 10.68 21.06 -15.67
C TYR A 297 10.59 22.52 -16.07
N GLN A 298 9.49 23.22 -15.76
CA GLN A 298 9.39 24.67 -15.98
C GLN A 298 10.34 25.45 -15.08
N VAL A 299 10.64 24.97 -13.86
CA VAL A 299 11.70 25.56 -13.01
C VAL A 299 13.06 25.41 -13.65
N TYR A 300 13.37 24.25 -14.26
CA TYR A 300 14.60 24.06 -15.01
C TYR A 300 14.69 25.01 -16.22
N LEU A 301 13.62 25.13 -16.98
CA LEU A 301 13.53 25.92 -18.21
C LEU A 301 13.51 27.44 -17.97
N ASN A 302 13.42 27.90 -16.71
CA ASN A 302 13.38 29.33 -16.38
C ASN A 302 14.59 30.13 -16.92
N ARG A 303 15.73 29.47 -17.13
CA ARG A 303 16.91 30.03 -17.79
C ARG A 303 17.70 28.96 -18.52
N GLN A 304 18.56 29.37 -19.45
CA GLN A 304 19.51 28.46 -20.08
C GLN A 304 20.45 27.83 -19.04
N ARG A 305 20.72 26.55 -19.16
CA ARG A 305 21.57 25.76 -18.27
C ARG A 305 22.86 25.33 -18.99
N SER A 306 23.94 25.20 -18.24
CA SER A 306 25.19 24.63 -18.69
C SER A 306 25.50 23.34 -17.94
N TYR A 307 26.48 22.57 -18.43
CA TYR A 307 26.97 21.37 -17.75
C TYR A 307 27.43 21.61 -16.30
N ARG A 308 27.78 22.86 -15.93
CA ARG A 308 28.18 23.25 -14.58
C ARG A 308 27.00 23.39 -13.62
N ASP A 309 25.81 23.57 -14.15
CA ASP A 309 24.58 23.63 -13.36
C ASP A 309 24.06 22.23 -12.96
N LEU A 310 24.65 21.16 -13.51
CA LEU A 310 24.21 19.77 -13.33
C LEU A 310 25.19 18.97 -12.46
N PRO A 311 24.72 18.06 -11.59
CA PRO A 311 23.32 17.68 -11.42
C PRO A 311 22.51 18.76 -10.70
N MET A 312 21.26 19.00 -11.16
CA MET A 312 20.29 19.84 -10.46
C MET A 312 19.29 18.94 -9.74
N ARG A 313 19.34 18.93 -8.43
CA ARG A 313 18.45 18.13 -7.57
C ARG A 313 17.32 19.00 -7.09
N LEU A 314 16.11 18.86 -7.65
CA LEU A 314 14.91 19.57 -7.22
C LEU A 314 14.10 18.69 -6.28
N GLY A 315 13.59 19.26 -5.19
CA GLY A 315 12.71 18.59 -4.22
C GLY A 315 11.47 19.41 -3.94
N GLU A 316 10.36 18.73 -3.64
CA GLU A 316 9.12 19.38 -3.22
C GLU A 316 8.31 18.46 -2.31
N THR A 317 7.85 18.99 -1.18
CA THR A 317 6.72 18.41 -0.44
C THR A 317 5.45 18.81 -1.16
N SER A 318 4.93 17.87 -1.96
CA SER A 318 3.96 18.12 -3.02
C SER A 318 2.60 17.54 -2.66
N THR A 319 1.53 18.34 -2.75
CA THR A 319 0.16 17.83 -2.68
C THR A 319 -0.30 17.44 -4.09
N LEU A 320 -0.78 16.20 -4.25
CA LEU A 320 -1.22 15.60 -5.49
C LEU A 320 -2.66 15.11 -5.38
N PHE A 321 -3.31 14.98 -6.54
CA PHE A 321 -4.70 14.59 -6.66
C PHE A 321 -4.84 13.49 -7.72
N ARG A 322 -5.49 12.38 -7.36
CA ARG A 322 -5.80 11.30 -8.28
C ARG A 322 -7.24 10.88 -8.13
N ASN A 323 -7.96 10.80 -9.24
CA ASN A 323 -9.35 10.36 -9.26
C ASN A 323 -9.42 8.83 -9.17
N GLU A 324 -9.08 8.31 -7.99
CA GLU A 324 -9.10 6.87 -7.71
C GLU A 324 -10.54 6.33 -7.69
N ASP A 325 -10.74 5.13 -8.22
CA ASP A 325 -12.02 4.43 -8.18
C ASP A 325 -12.42 4.03 -6.76
N SER A 326 -13.73 3.98 -6.51
CA SER A 326 -14.27 3.69 -5.17
C SER A 326 -13.81 2.35 -4.59
N GLY A 327 -13.59 1.34 -5.44
CA GLY A 327 -13.13 0.01 -5.04
C GLY A 327 -11.64 -0.08 -4.69
N GLU A 328 -10.85 0.91 -5.10
CA GLU A 328 -9.40 0.92 -4.88
C GLU A 328 -8.99 1.70 -3.63
N MET A 329 -9.85 2.59 -3.14
CA MET A 329 -9.56 3.43 -1.98
C MET A 329 -9.49 2.61 -0.69
N HIS A 330 -8.45 2.84 0.10
CA HIS A 330 -8.23 2.10 1.34
C HIS A 330 -7.58 2.97 2.43
N GLY A 331 -8.38 3.45 3.38
CA GLY A 331 -7.92 4.24 4.54
C GLY A 331 -7.02 5.41 4.16
N LEU A 332 -5.80 5.43 4.70
CA LEU A 332 -4.73 6.37 4.31
C LEU A 332 -3.78 5.80 3.25
N ILE A 333 -3.89 4.51 2.90
CA ILE A 333 -2.96 3.84 1.97
C ILE A 333 -3.22 4.29 0.53
N ARG A 334 -4.50 4.40 0.13
CA ARG A 334 -4.88 4.84 -1.22
C ARG A 334 -6.00 5.87 -1.14
N VAL A 335 -5.70 7.08 -1.49
CA VAL A 335 -6.53 8.27 -1.28
C VAL A 335 -6.54 9.16 -2.53
N ARG A 336 -7.54 10.04 -2.66
CA ARG A 336 -7.68 10.96 -3.80
C ARG A 336 -6.84 12.23 -3.70
N GLN A 337 -6.51 12.64 -2.47
CA GLN A 337 -5.58 13.73 -2.20
C GLN A 337 -4.52 13.25 -1.23
N PHE A 338 -3.25 13.46 -1.55
CA PHE A 338 -2.13 13.05 -0.71
C PHE A 338 -0.94 14.00 -0.86
N THR A 339 -0.06 13.95 0.13
CA THR A 339 1.19 14.71 0.15
C THR A 339 2.38 13.77 0.01
N ILE A 340 3.32 14.09 -0.88
CA ILE A 340 4.45 13.22 -1.21
C ILE A 340 5.78 14.00 -1.13
N SER A 341 6.84 13.33 -0.68
CA SER A 341 8.22 13.83 -0.78
C SER A 341 8.78 13.48 -2.17
N GLU A 342 8.52 14.32 -3.14
CA GLU A 342 8.87 14.08 -4.55
C GLU A 342 10.04 14.97 -4.99
N GLY A 343 10.83 14.48 -5.92
CA GLY A 343 11.89 15.29 -6.52
C GLY A 343 12.36 14.74 -7.85
N HIS A 344 12.95 15.65 -8.62
CA HIS A 344 13.47 15.37 -9.95
C HIS A 344 14.91 15.87 -10.06
N LEU A 345 15.79 14.97 -10.46
CA LEU A 345 17.18 15.28 -10.70
C LEU A 345 17.39 15.41 -12.19
N VAL A 346 17.81 16.58 -12.63
CA VAL A 346 18.22 16.81 -14.02
C VAL A 346 19.73 16.71 -14.07
N LEU A 347 20.26 15.81 -14.91
CA LEU A 347 21.67 15.41 -14.86
C LEU A 347 22.25 15.07 -16.24
N ARG A 348 23.57 15.06 -16.34
CA ARG A 348 24.28 14.54 -17.50
C ARG A 348 24.29 13.00 -17.47
N PRO A 349 24.40 12.33 -18.64
CA PRO A 349 24.49 10.86 -18.71
C PRO A 349 25.58 10.25 -17.82
N ASP A 350 26.73 10.91 -17.71
CA ASP A 350 27.88 10.47 -16.90
C ASP A 350 27.64 10.55 -15.38
N GLN A 351 26.62 11.28 -14.94
CA GLN A 351 26.26 11.43 -13.53
C GLN A 351 25.18 10.43 -13.07
N LEU A 352 24.59 9.68 -14.01
CA LEU A 352 23.38 8.87 -13.75
C LEU A 352 23.56 7.85 -12.62
N GLU A 353 24.66 7.12 -12.64
CA GLU A 353 24.92 6.05 -11.67
C GLU A 353 25.12 6.61 -10.25
N GLU A 354 25.92 7.67 -10.10
CA GLU A 354 26.17 8.33 -8.81
C GLU A 354 24.88 8.93 -8.24
N GLU A 355 24.10 9.62 -9.08
CA GLU A 355 22.84 10.24 -8.64
C GLU A 355 21.77 9.21 -8.32
N PHE A 356 21.68 8.11 -9.07
CA PHE A 356 20.76 7.01 -8.76
C PHE A 356 21.11 6.36 -7.41
N LYS A 357 22.41 6.11 -7.18
CA LYS A 357 22.90 5.64 -5.87
C LYS A 357 22.51 6.60 -4.75
N GLY A 358 22.70 7.90 -4.95
CA GLY A 358 22.31 8.92 -3.98
C GLY A 358 20.82 8.91 -3.66
N CYS A 359 19.96 8.68 -4.66
CA CYS A 359 18.50 8.53 -4.46
C CYS A 359 18.16 7.25 -3.67
N LEU A 360 18.79 6.13 -3.99
CA LEU A 360 18.60 4.87 -3.29
C LEU A 360 19.05 4.96 -1.82
N ASP A 361 20.22 5.56 -1.57
CA ASP A 361 20.74 5.78 -0.22
C ASP A 361 19.82 6.70 0.59
N LEU A 362 19.24 7.74 -0.03
CA LEU A 362 18.26 8.62 0.61
C LEU A 362 17.01 7.86 1.01
N ALA A 363 16.45 7.06 0.11
CA ALA A 363 15.27 6.24 0.37
C ALA A 363 15.51 5.22 1.48
N LYS A 364 16.62 4.48 1.42
CA LYS A 364 17.02 3.53 2.46
C LYS A 364 17.22 4.21 3.82
N TYR A 365 17.86 5.39 3.84
CA TYR A 365 18.03 6.17 5.06
C TYR A 365 16.69 6.58 5.66
N CYS A 366 15.77 7.12 4.85
CA CYS A 366 14.46 7.55 5.32
C CYS A 366 13.63 6.38 5.85
N LEU A 367 13.51 5.29 5.09
CA LEU A 367 12.77 4.10 5.49
C LEU A 367 13.39 3.40 6.72
N GLY A 368 14.73 3.35 6.80
CA GLY A 368 15.45 2.79 7.95
C GLY A 368 15.24 3.60 9.23
N THR A 369 15.24 4.94 9.12
CA THR A 369 15.04 5.83 10.26
C THR A 369 13.63 5.72 10.84
N VAL A 370 12.61 5.58 9.99
CA VAL A 370 11.23 5.38 10.46
C VAL A 370 10.91 3.91 10.81
N GLY A 371 11.84 2.97 10.57
CA GLY A 371 11.72 1.57 10.98
C GLY A 371 10.96 0.66 10.00
N LEU A 372 10.78 1.08 8.74
CA LEU A 372 10.06 0.30 7.73
C LEU A 372 10.97 -0.51 6.80
N LEU A 373 12.28 -0.19 6.72
CA LEU A 373 13.19 -0.76 5.71
C LEU A 373 13.33 -2.28 5.79
N ASP A 374 13.35 -2.86 6.98
CA ASP A 374 13.58 -4.30 7.18
C ASP A 374 12.48 -5.19 6.58
N LYS A 375 11.30 -4.62 6.30
CA LYS A 375 10.16 -5.30 5.65
C LYS A 375 10.00 -4.89 4.18
N CYS A 376 10.96 -4.15 3.63
CA CYS A 376 10.91 -3.74 2.24
C CYS A 376 11.59 -4.75 1.34
N THR A 377 11.02 -4.90 0.14
CA THR A 377 11.59 -5.63 -1.00
C THR A 377 11.80 -4.67 -2.16
N PHE A 378 12.69 -5.02 -3.08
CA PHE A 378 12.97 -4.20 -4.25
C PHE A 378 12.45 -4.89 -5.49
N ARG A 379 11.76 -4.13 -6.37
CA ARG A 379 11.23 -4.63 -7.63
C ARG A 379 11.69 -3.77 -8.80
N PHE A 380 12.40 -4.38 -9.73
CA PHE A 380 12.74 -3.75 -11.00
C PHE A 380 11.58 -3.90 -11.97
N SER A 381 10.82 -2.84 -12.13
CA SER A 381 9.62 -2.80 -12.98
C SER A 381 10.03 -2.43 -14.42
N GLN A 382 9.79 -3.35 -15.33
CA GLN A 382 10.18 -3.28 -16.74
C GLN A 382 8.96 -3.11 -17.64
N TRP A 383 9.19 -2.65 -18.87
CA TRP A 383 8.16 -2.59 -19.88
C TRP A 383 7.89 -3.98 -20.49
N ASP A 384 6.73 -4.13 -21.12
CA ASP A 384 6.42 -5.27 -21.98
C ASP A 384 6.27 -4.80 -23.42
N PRO A 385 7.19 -5.18 -24.34
CA PRO A 385 7.10 -4.82 -25.75
C PRO A 385 5.88 -5.44 -26.46
N ALA A 386 5.27 -6.47 -25.87
CA ALA A 386 4.08 -7.15 -26.38
C ALA A 386 2.76 -6.58 -25.83
N ASN A 387 2.80 -5.54 -24.98
CA ASN A 387 1.59 -4.95 -24.42
C ASN A 387 0.67 -4.41 -25.52
N PRO A 388 -0.57 -4.93 -25.66
CA PRO A 388 -1.50 -4.55 -26.74
C PRO A 388 -2.09 -3.13 -26.59
N ASN A 389 -1.98 -2.53 -25.40
CA ASN A 389 -2.65 -1.27 -25.05
C ASN A 389 -1.81 -0.04 -25.40
N ASN A 390 -0.69 -0.20 -26.06
CA ASN A 390 0.24 0.89 -26.42
C ASN A 390 0.54 1.87 -25.25
N LYS A 391 0.73 1.29 -24.08
CA LYS A 391 0.91 2.01 -22.80
C LYS A 391 2.22 2.83 -22.77
N TYR A 392 3.23 2.41 -23.53
CA TYR A 392 4.58 2.89 -23.41
C TYR A 392 4.96 3.86 -24.54
N GLU A 393 5.65 4.90 -24.17
CA GLU A 393 6.17 5.93 -25.06
C GLU A 393 7.64 5.66 -25.45
N GLY A 394 8.07 6.19 -26.59
CA GLY A 394 9.44 6.04 -27.08
C GLY A 394 9.66 4.82 -27.96
N THR A 395 10.92 4.57 -28.35
CA THR A 395 11.30 3.46 -29.22
C THR A 395 11.82 2.27 -28.41
N LYS A 396 11.81 1.08 -29.04
CA LYS A 396 12.36 -0.12 -28.44
C LYS A 396 13.83 0.06 -28.01
N GLU A 397 14.62 0.75 -28.82
CA GLU A 397 16.05 1.00 -28.57
C GLU A 397 16.23 1.87 -27.33
N GLN A 398 15.37 2.88 -27.11
CA GLN A 398 15.39 3.73 -25.91
C GLN A 398 15.05 2.92 -24.65
N TRP A 399 14.05 2.05 -24.73
CA TRP A 399 13.67 1.18 -23.64
C TRP A 399 14.74 0.15 -23.29
N ASP A 400 15.27 -0.55 -24.30
CA ASP A 400 16.35 -1.52 -24.11
C ASP A 400 17.59 -0.85 -23.48
N HIS A 401 17.91 0.39 -23.91
CA HIS A 401 19.00 1.16 -23.32
C HIS A 401 18.70 1.54 -21.85
N ALA A 402 17.55 2.14 -21.58
CA ALA A 402 17.20 2.57 -20.23
C ALA A 402 17.14 1.40 -19.22
N GLN A 403 16.58 0.26 -19.64
CA GLN A 403 16.51 -0.94 -18.79
C GLN A 403 17.91 -1.54 -18.56
N SER A 404 18.74 -1.64 -19.61
CA SER A 404 20.11 -2.17 -19.45
C SER A 404 20.97 -1.31 -18.54
N VAL A 405 20.80 0.02 -18.59
CA VAL A 405 21.48 0.95 -17.68
C VAL A 405 21.02 0.74 -16.25
N MET A 406 19.70 0.69 -16.00
CA MET A 406 19.17 0.46 -14.65
C MET A 406 19.60 -0.90 -14.11
N GLU A 407 19.51 -1.96 -14.91
CA GLU A 407 19.93 -3.30 -14.51
C GLU A 407 21.40 -3.35 -14.09
N ARG A 408 22.27 -2.70 -14.88
CA ARG A 408 23.69 -2.58 -14.54
C ARG A 408 23.89 -1.87 -13.21
N ILE A 409 23.25 -0.70 -13.02
CA ILE A 409 23.35 0.06 -11.77
C ILE A 409 22.90 -0.79 -10.57
N LEU A 410 21.78 -1.51 -10.68
CA LEU A 410 21.27 -2.37 -9.62
C LEU A 410 22.24 -3.51 -9.27
N LYS A 411 22.88 -4.12 -10.30
CA LYS A 411 23.90 -5.14 -10.11
C LYS A 411 25.18 -4.58 -9.46
N ASP A 412 25.65 -3.42 -9.93
CA ASP A 412 26.85 -2.77 -9.40
C ASP A 412 26.67 -2.32 -7.94
N LEU A 413 25.44 -2.00 -7.55
CA LEU A 413 25.07 -1.65 -6.17
C LEU A 413 24.68 -2.86 -5.30
N ASP A 414 24.78 -4.08 -5.83
CA ASP A 414 24.41 -5.34 -5.15
C ASP A 414 23.00 -5.28 -4.53
N VAL A 415 22.03 -4.76 -5.30
CA VAL A 415 20.63 -4.70 -4.87
C VAL A 415 19.97 -6.04 -5.16
N ASP A 416 19.44 -6.69 -4.13
CA ASP A 416 18.58 -7.87 -4.30
C ASP A 416 17.19 -7.43 -4.74
N TYR A 417 16.77 -7.79 -5.98
CA TYR A 417 15.50 -7.36 -6.56
C TYR A 417 14.78 -8.48 -7.30
N THR A 418 13.46 -8.37 -7.36
CA THR A 418 12.60 -9.15 -8.27
C THR A 418 12.30 -8.34 -9.52
N VAL A 419 11.93 -9.02 -10.62
CA VAL A 419 11.54 -8.35 -11.87
C VAL A 419 10.02 -8.37 -12.02
N GLY A 420 9.43 -7.21 -12.31
CA GLY A 420 8.02 -7.04 -12.67
C GLY A 420 7.90 -6.63 -14.15
N ILE A 421 7.32 -7.48 -14.98
CA ILE A 421 7.09 -7.19 -16.41
C ILE A 421 5.75 -6.45 -16.56
N ASP A 422 5.71 -5.47 -17.47
CA ASP A 422 4.56 -4.58 -17.72
C ASP A 422 4.20 -3.66 -16.53
N GLU A 423 5.14 -3.45 -15.61
CA GLU A 423 4.95 -2.61 -14.44
C GLU A 423 5.68 -1.26 -14.53
N ALA A 424 6.44 -1.00 -15.59
CA ALA A 424 7.14 0.26 -15.80
C ALA A 424 6.18 1.46 -15.94
N ALA A 425 6.69 2.67 -15.70
CA ALA A 425 6.00 3.90 -16.10
C ALA A 425 5.97 4.02 -17.62
N PHE A 426 5.04 4.79 -18.18
CA PHE A 426 4.94 4.92 -19.64
C PHE A 426 6.18 5.58 -20.29
N TYR A 427 7.01 6.26 -19.50
CA TYR A 427 8.20 7.01 -19.94
C TYR A 427 9.54 6.42 -19.49
N GLY A 428 9.54 5.32 -18.72
CA GLY A 428 10.80 4.71 -18.29
C GLY A 428 10.69 3.60 -17.25
N PRO A 429 11.76 2.81 -17.10
CA PRO A 429 11.84 1.77 -16.09
C PRO A 429 11.96 2.35 -14.69
N LYS A 430 11.57 1.55 -13.68
CA LYS A 430 11.59 2.00 -12.30
C LYS A 430 12.05 0.92 -11.32
N LEU A 431 12.69 1.36 -10.24
CA LEU A 431 12.92 0.58 -9.03
C LEU A 431 11.83 0.95 -8.02
N ASP A 432 10.96 -0.01 -7.72
CA ASP A 432 9.96 0.12 -6.68
C ASP A 432 10.45 -0.50 -5.38
N ILE A 433 10.43 0.27 -4.29
CA ILE A 433 10.65 -0.23 -2.93
C ILE A 433 9.28 -0.52 -2.34
N GLN A 434 9.01 -1.81 -2.18
CA GLN A 434 7.73 -2.31 -1.73
C GLN A 434 7.79 -2.67 -0.26
N TYR A 435 6.73 -2.34 0.47
CA TYR A 435 6.58 -2.67 1.88
C TYR A 435 5.49 -3.74 2.03
N LYS A 436 5.80 -4.78 2.81
CA LYS A 436 4.85 -5.83 3.14
C LYS A 436 4.05 -5.46 4.38
N ASN A 437 2.78 -5.12 4.19
CA ASN A 437 1.89 -4.68 5.25
C ASN A 437 1.52 -5.82 6.22
N VAL A 438 0.78 -5.51 7.29
CA VAL A 438 0.38 -6.48 8.33
C VAL A 438 -0.45 -7.65 7.80
N TYR A 439 -1.14 -7.48 6.67
CA TYR A 439 -1.89 -8.54 5.99
C TYR A 439 -1.04 -9.35 5.01
N GLY A 440 0.25 -9.02 4.87
CA GLY A 440 1.19 -9.69 3.97
C GLY A 440 1.10 -9.24 2.51
N LYS A 441 0.31 -8.19 2.20
CA LYS A 441 0.24 -7.57 0.88
C LYS A 441 1.41 -6.61 0.70
N GLU A 442 2.02 -6.62 -0.49
CA GLU A 442 3.06 -5.67 -0.88
C GLU A 442 2.45 -4.43 -1.54
N ASP A 443 2.85 -3.26 -1.06
CA ASP A 443 2.47 -1.97 -1.62
C ASP A 443 3.72 -1.12 -1.84
N THR A 444 3.79 -0.40 -2.96
CA THR A 444 4.93 0.48 -3.26
C THR A 444 4.93 1.70 -2.34
N LEU A 445 6.01 1.88 -1.59
CA LEU A 445 6.25 3.06 -0.75
C LEU A 445 7.04 4.13 -1.49
N VAL A 446 8.17 3.74 -2.08
CA VAL A 446 9.13 4.63 -2.72
C VAL A 446 9.39 4.12 -4.12
N THR A 447 9.54 5.03 -5.07
CA THR A 447 9.89 4.72 -6.45
C THR A 447 11.06 5.61 -6.90
N ILE A 448 11.99 5.02 -7.64
CA ILE A 448 13.08 5.72 -8.33
C ILE A 448 13.01 5.32 -9.80
N GLN A 449 12.87 6.31 -10.69
CA GLN A 449 12.65 6.08 -12.12
C GLN A 449 13.72 6.78 -12.95
N ILE A 450 14.16 6.16 -14.02
CA ILE A 450 15.04 6.77 -15.02
C ILE A 450 14.18 7.18 -16.22
N ASP A 451 14.24 8.45 -16.58
CA ASP A 451 13.50 9.05 -17.68
C ASP A 451 14.49 9.64 -18.68
N MET A 452 14.45 9.12 -19.89
CA MET A 452 15.28 9.55 -21.03
C MET A 452 14.43 10.19 -22.15
N LEU A 453 13.12 10.40 -21.91
CA LEU A 453 12.16 10.81 -22.93
C LEU A 453 11.60 12.22 -22.70
N LEU A 454 11.19 12.54 -21.47
CA LEU A 454 10.46 13.77 -21.21
C LEU A 454 11.32 15.04 -21.34
N ALA A 455 12.64 14.94 -21.20
CA ALA A 455 13.54 16.08 -21.42
C ALA A 455 13.41 16.61 -22.85
N GLU A 456 13.36 15.74 -23.85
CA GLU A 456 13.18 16.12 -25.26
C GLU A 456 11.81 16.75 -25.52
N ARG A 457 10.74 16.17 -24.99
CA ARG A 457 9.37 16.68 -25.13
C ARG A 457 9.19 18.09 -24.58
N PHE A 458 9.84 18.37 -23.47
CA PHE A 458 9.82 19.70 -22.83
C PHE A 458 10.84 20.67 -23.45
N GLY A 459 11.67 20.24 -24.42
CA GLY A 459 12.73 21.04 -25.00
C GLY A 459 13.82 21.39 -23.99
N MET A 460 14.03 20.55 -23.00
CA MET A 460 15.09 20.71 -21.99
C MET A 460 16.44 20.37 -22.63
N TYR A 461 17.42 21.23 -22.44
CA TYR A 461 18.80 20.99 -22.84
C TYR A 461 19.76 21.72 -21.92
N TYR A 462 21.01 21.29 -21.90
CA TYR A 462 22.12 22.03 -21.32
C TYR A 462 23.19 22.28 -22.37
N ILE A 463 24.04 23.29 -22.16
CA ILE A 463 25.18 23.56 -22.98
C ILE A 463 26.37 22.81 -22.37
N ASP A 464 27.02 21.96 -23.18
CA ASP A 464 28.20 21.21 -22.76
C ASP A 464 29.46 22.07 -22.76
N GLU A 465 30.61 21.48 -22.47
CA GLU A 465 31.91 22.14 -22.41
C GLU A 465 32.38 22.64 -23.78
N ASN A 466 31.86 22.08 -24.86
CA ASN A 466 32.18 22.46 -26.25
C ASN A 466 31.20 23.51 -26.79
N GLY A 467 30.21 23.94 -26.01
CA GLY A 467 29.20 24.88 -26.46
C GLY A 467 28.02 24.22 -27.20
N GLU A 468 27.93 22.90 -27.21
CA GLU A 468 26.88 22.16 -27.91
C GLU A 468 25.66 21.92 -26.98
N LYS A 469 24.48 21.87 -27.60
CA LYS A 469 23.24 21.49 -26.88
C LYS A 469 23.18 19.98 -26.68
N LYS A 470 22.98 19.55 -25.44
CA LYS A 470 22.82 18.14 -25.08
C LYS A 470 21.51 17.94 -24.29
N LEU A 471 20.86 16.80 -24.47
CA LEU A 471 19.70 16.40 -23.69
C LEU A 471 20.15 15.88 -22.33
N PRO A 472 19.58 16.36 -21.24
CA PRO A 472 19.82 15.77 -19.92
C PRO A 472 19.01 14.49 -19.73
N TYR A 473 19.44 13.63 -18.80
CA TYR A 473 18.64 12.57 -18.24
C TYR A 473 17.90 13.09 -16.99
N ILE A 474 16.81 12.43 -16.62
CA ILE A 474 16.04 12.79 -15.45
C ILE A 474 15.87 11.56 -14.55
N ILE A 475 16.06 11.74 -13.24
CA ILE A 475 15.66 10.76 -12.25
C ILE A 475 14.44 11.33 -11.51
N HIS A 476 13.33 10.60 -11.51
CA HIS A 476 12.21 10.83 -10.62
C HIS A 476 12.41 10.01 -9.36
N ARG A 477 12.24 10.62 -8.22
CA ARG A 477 12.41 9.91 -6.95
C ARG A 477 11.43 10.41 -5.88
N THR A 478 11.15 9.53 -4.92
CA THR A 478 10.57 9.93 -3.64
C THR A 478 11.54 9.59 -2.51
N SER A 479 11.51 10.33 -1.40
CA SER A 479 12.40 10.09 -0.24
C SER A 479 11.74 9.15 0.78
N LEU A 480 10.50 9.46 1.16
CA LEU A 480 9.69 8.69 2.10
C LEU A 480 8.36 8.25 1.46
N GLY A 481 8.10 8.66 0.22
CA GLY A 481 6.85 8.41 -0.49
C GLY A 481 5.72 9.34 -0.04
N CYS A 482 4.49 8.82 -0.09
CA CYS A 482 3.29 9.51 0.34
C CYS A 482 3.18 9.50 1.87
N TYR A 483 3.06 10.66 2.50
CA TYR A 483 3.03 10.80 3.96
C TYR A 483 1.79 10.16 4.60
N GLU A 484 0.64 10.22 3.95
CA GLU A 484 -0.58 9.57 4.44
C GLU A 484 -0.42 8.04 4.46
N ARG A 485 0.11 7.46 3.37
CA ARG A 485 0.42 6.02 3.28
C ARG A 485 1.49 5.62 4.30
N THR A 486 2.54 6.41 4.44
CA THR A 486 3.58 6.16 5.43
C THR A 486 3.03 6.20 6.85
N LEU A 487 2.15 7.17 7.18
CA LEU A 487 1.48 7.23 8.48
C LEU A 487 0.65 5.97 8.73
N ALA A 488 -0.09 5.46 7.73
CA ALA A 488 -0.83 4.20 7.86
C ALA A 488 0.10 3.06 8.27
N TYR A 489 1.21 2.88 7.56
CA TYR A 489 2.15 1.81 7.86
C TYR A 489 2.89 1.99 9.18
N LEU A 490 3.15 3.22 9.60
CA LEU A 490 3.72 3.48 10.94
C LEU A 490 2.72 3.13 12.05
N ILE A 491 1.44 3.43 11.87
CA ILE A 491 0.39 3.02 12.81
C ILE A 491 0.34 1.49 12.90
N GLU A 492 0.40 0.78 11.78
CA GLU A 492 0.39 -0.69 11.74
C GLU A 492 1.67 -1.29 12.33
N GLU A 493 2.85 -0.77 11.96
CA GLU A 493 4.14 -1.28 12.40
C GLU A 493 4.31 -1.19 13.91
N TYR A 494 3.98 -0.02 14.46
CA TYR A 494 4.12 0.27 15.88
C TYR A 494 2.85 0.02 16.71
N ALA A 495 1.79 -0.57 16.09
CA ALA A 495 0.49 -0.75 16.76
C ALA A 495 -0.02 0.54 17.45
N GLY A 496 0.18 1.68 16.77
CA GLY A 496 -0.15 3.02 17.24
C GLY A 496 0.86 3.64 18.22
N ALA A 497 1.81 2.87 18.76
CA ALA A 497 2.81 3.33 19.73
C ALA A 497 4.04 3.91 19.02
N LEU A 498 3.87 5.02 18.30
CA LEU A 498 4.94 5.65 17.50
C LEU A 498 6.19 5.97 18.35
N PRO A 499 7.41 5.83 17.78
CA PRO A 499 8.64 6.28 18.41
C PRO A 499 8.57 7.72 18.92
N THR A 500 9.23 7.98 20.04
CA THR A 500 9.16 9.26 20.75
C THR A 500 9.43 10.47 19.85
N TRP A 501 10.41 10.38 18.93
CA TRP A 501 10.78 11.52 18.08
C TRP A 501 9.67 11.94 17.11
N MET A 502 8.81 11.00 16.67
CA MET A 502 7.69 11.27 15.76
C MET A 502 6.33 11.29 16.45
N ALA A 503 6.24 10.90 17.72
CA ALA A 503 4.97 10.89 18.46
C ALA A 503 4.32 12.29 18.50
N PRO A 504 3.01 12.41 18.34
CA PRO A 504 2.32 13.71 18.35
C PRO A 504 2.44 14.42 19.70
N GLU A 505 2.46 13.68 20.78
CA GLU A 505 2.76 14.06 22.15
C GLU A 505 3.91 13.18 22.63
N GLN A 506 4.96 13.77 23.19
CA GLN A 506 6.16 13.05 23.64
C GLN A 506 6.16 12.79 25.14
N VAL A 507 5.62 13.75 25.90
CA VAL A 507 5.60 13.73 27.36
C VAL A 507 4.25 14.22 27.86
N ARG A 508 3.68 13.48 28.82
CA ARG A 508 2.50 13.93 29.59
C ARG A 508 2.84 14.02 31.07
N PHE A 509 2.71 15.19 31.65
CA PHE A 509 2.82 15.39 33.08
C PHE A 509 1.53 14.98 33.77
N LEU A 510 1.65 14.22 34.85
CA LEU A 510 0.55 13.65 35.61
C LEU A 510 0.65 14.09 37.07
N PRO A 511 0.08 15.23 37.47
CA PRO A 511 0.04 15.66 38.85
C PRO A 511 -0.79 14.65 39.67
N VAL A 512 -0.23 14.19 40.81
CA VAL A 512 -0.87 13.28 41.75
C VAL A 512 -2.03 13.97 42.49
N THR A 513 -1.81 15.26 42.82
CA THR A 513 -2.77 16.14 43.46
C THR A 513 -2.81 17.50 42.77
N ASP A 514 -3.88 18.27 42.96
CA ASP A 514 -4.01 19.62 42.37
C ASP A 514 -2.87 20.55 42.79
N ARG A 515 -2.26 20.33 43.96
CA ARG A 515 -1.08 21.12 44.44
C ARG A 515 0.13 20.96 43.54
N ALA A 516 0.27 19.83 42.85
CA ALA A 516 1.39 19.60 41.93
C ALA A 516 1.15 20.19 40.52
N ALA A 517 -0.03 20.75 40.25
CA ALA A 517 -0.41 21.22 38.92
C ALA A 517 0.49 22.38 38.44
N ASP A 518 0.75 23.38 39.28
CA ASP A 518 1.60 24.53 38.93
C ASP A 518 3.06 24.09 38.71
N TYR A 519 3.57 23.17 39.55
CA TYR A 519 4.91 22.60 39.35
C TYR A 519 4.99 21.83 38.05
N CYS A 520 3.99 20.98 37.73
CA CYS A 520 3.93 20.28 36.44
C CYS A 520 3.93 21.28 35.26
N ALA A 521 3.14 22.34 35.35
CA ALA A 521 3.08 23.36 34.31
C ALA A 521 4.45 24.06 34.10
N GLU A 522 5.16 24.38 35.19
CA GLU A 522 6.50 24.96 35.11
C GLU A 522 7.51 24.01 34.43
N GLN A 523 7.54 22.73 34.84
CA GLN A 523 8.44 21.74 34.25
C GLN A 523 8.08 21.43 32.79
N ALA A 524 6.79 21.31 32.46
CA ALA A 524 6.31 21.13 31.09
C ALA A 524 6.75 22.29 30.20
N LYS A 525 6.64 23.53 30.70
CA LYS A 525 7.07 24.73 29.97
C LYS A 525 8.55 24.71 29.63
N LYS A 526 9.41 24.21 30.51
CA LYS A 526 10.85 24.07 30.22
C LYS A 526 11.10 23.12 29.03
N LEU A 527 10.38 22.00 28.95
CA LEU A 527 10.49 21.09 27.79
C LEU A 527 9.89 21.69 26.52
N GLU A 528 8.76 22.40 26.61
CA GLU A 528 8.17 23.10 25.46
C GLU A 528 9.14 24.14 24.88
N ASP A 529 9.82 24.92 25.73
CA ASP A 529 10.81 25.91 25.30
C ASP A 529 12.04 25.28 24.63
N MET A 530 12.32 24.00 24.92
CA MET A 530 13.30 23.18 24.22
C MET A 530 12.78 22.55 22.91
N GLY A 531 11.49 22.75 22.58
CA GLY A 531 10.84 22.26 21.36
C GLY A 531 10.19 20.89 21.46
N PHE A 532 10.05 20.31 22.67
CA PHE A 532 9.32 19.07 22.88
C PHE A 532 7.81 19.29 22.88
N ARG A 533 7.06 18.24 22.55
CA ARG A 533 5.59 18.23 22.54
C ARG A 533 5.10 17.65 23.86
N VAL A 534 4.58 18.53 24.71
CA VAL A 534 4.28 18.22 26.11
C VAL A 534 2.84 18.58 26.43
N GLU A 535 2.17 17.77 27.23
CA GLU A 535 0.86 18.06 27.80
C GLU A 535 0.85 17.86 29.32
N VAL A 536 -0.08 18.50 30.01
CA VAL A 536 -0.31 18.32 31.46
C VAL A 536 -1.75 17.86 31.66
N ASP A 537 -1.94 16.75 32.36
CA ASP A 537 -3.27 16.22 32.67
C ASP A 537 -3.85 16.86 33.93
N TYR A 538 -4.58 17.95 33.76
CA TYR A 538 -5.23 18.68 34.85
C TYR A 538 -6.54 18.04 35.35
N ARG A 539 -6.95 16.88 34.80
CA ARG A 539 -8.20 16.24 35.22
C ARG A 539 -8.13 15.85 36.69
N ASN A 540 -9.23 16.04 37.42
CA ASN A 540 -9.33 15.56 38.80
C ASN A 540 -9.66 14.05 38.81
N GLU A 541 -8.62 13.24 38.56
CA GLU A 541 -8.70 11.78 38.46
C GLU A 541 -7.57 11.13 39.28
N LYS A 542 -7.80 9.89 39.72
CA LYS A 542 -6.76 9.10 40.40
C LYS A 542 -5.56 8.87 39.50
N ILE A 543 -4.35 8.99 40.04
CA ILE A 543 -3.10 8.85 39.29
C ILE A 543 -3.03 7.55 38.46
N GLY A 544 -3.50 6.43 39.01
CA GLY A 544 -3.56 5.16 38.27
C GLY A 544 -4.44 5.21 37.02
N ARG A 545 -5.52 6.02 37.03
CA ARG A 545 -6.36 6.25 35.83
C ARG A 545 -5.65 7.13 34.83
N LYS A 546 -5.02 8.22 35.26
CA LYS A 546 -4.25 9.09 34.39
C LYS A 546 -3.12 8.33 33.67
N ILE A 547 -2.38 7.48 34.40
CA ILE A 547 -1.34 6.61 33.80
C ILE A 547 -1.96 5.65 32.78
N ARG A 548 -3.06 4.97 33.15
CA ARG A 548 -3.74 4.04 32.23
C ARG A 548 -4.20 4.73 30.95
N ASP A 549 -4.85 5.89 31.07
CA ASP A 549 -5.36 6.65 29.94
C ASP A 549 -4.19 7.07 29.01
N ALA A 550 -3.10 7.60 29.56
CA ALA A 550 -1.91 7.96 28.79
C ALA A 550 -1.24 6.75 28.10
N GLN A 551 -1.24 5.58 28.74
CA GLN A 551 -0.78 4.33 28.12
C GLN A 551 -1.70 3.87 26.98
N MET A 552 -3.02 3.98 27.15
CA MET A 552 -3.98 3.66 26.09
C MET A 552 -3.83 4.60 24.88
N GLU A 553 -3.57 5.87 25.12
CA GLU A 553 -3.26 6.88 24.09
C GLU A 553 -1.85 6.77 23.52
N LYS A 554 -1.04 5.80 23.98
CA LYS A 554 0.32 5.50 23.50
C LYS A 554 1.34 6.63 23.73
N VAL A 555 1.13 7.47 24.74
CA VAL A 555 2.09 8.52 25.11
C VAL A 555 3.44 7.88 25.50
N PRO A 556 4.57 8.30 24.89
CA PRO A 556 5.88 7.70 25.18
C PRO A 556 6.34 7.85 26.63
N TYR A 557 6.28 9.06 27.17
CA TYR A 557 6.70 9.35 28.53
C TYR A 557 5.56 9.95 29.36
N MET A 558 5.34 9.39 30.52
CA MET A 558 4.43 9.89 31.56
C MET A 558 5.27 10.36 32.74
N VAL A 559 5.17 11.63 33.10
CA VAL A 559 5.92 12.20 34.22
C VAL A 559 5.00 12.37 35.40
N VAL A 560 5.09 11.48 36.37
CA VAL A 560 4.32 11.54 37.61
C VAL A 560 4.99 12.54 38.55
N VAL A 561 4.20 13.42 39.15
CA VAL A 561 4.70 14.41 40.11
C VAL A 561 3.84 14.39 41.36
N GLY A 562 4.46 14.05 42.48
CA GLY A 562 3.85 14.08 43.80
C GLY A 562 4.50 15.09 44.73
N ASP A 563 4.07 15.14 46.01
CA ASP A 563 4.58 16.08 47.01
C ASP A 563 6.07 15.96 47.22
N ARG A 564 6.63 14.72 47.21
CA ARG A 564 8.07 14.46 47.35
C ARG A 564 8.88 15.00 46.17
N ASP A 565 8.33 14.93 44.96
CA ASP A 565 9.01 15.47 43.76
C ASP A 565 9.12 16.98 43.87
N MET A 566 8.05 17.67 44.31
CA MET A 566 8.05 19.11 44.52
C MET A 566 9.04 19.53 45.61
N GLU A 567 9.09 18.80 46.74
CA GLU A 567 10.01 19.06 47.85
C GLU A 567 11.47 18.90 47.44
N ASN A 568 11.76 17.90 46.60
CA ASN A 568 13.14 17.58 46.18
C ASN A 568 13.54 18.26 44.85
N GLY A 569 12.63 18.96 44.18
CA GLY A 569 12.89 19.55 42.87
C GLY A 569 13.09 18.51 41.76
N THR A 570 12.46 17.31 41.90
CA THR A 570 12.58 16.19 40.97
C THR A 570 11.30 15.97 40.15
N VAL A 571 11.40 15.07 39.18
CA VAL A 571 10.30 14.49 38.42
C VAL A 571 10.45 12.98 38.39
N SER A 572 9.34 12.24 38.28
CA SER A 572 9.35 10.77 38.23
C SER A 572 8.85 10.29 36.84
N PRO A 573 9.72 10.27 35.82
CA PRO A 573 9.35 9.85 34.47
C PRO A 573 9.13 8.33 34.42
N ARG A 574 8.19 7.96 33.56
CA ARG A 574 7.81 6.60 33.29
C ARG A 574 7.71 6.42 31.77
N HIS A 575 8.47 5.50 31.22
CA HIS A 575 8.36 5.17 29.79
C HIS A 575 7.29 4.09 29.59
N ARG A 576 6.51 4.20 28.51
CA ARG A 576 5.37 3.29 28.24
C ARG A 576 5.75 1.81 28.15
N ALA A 577 6.98 1.48 27.69
CA ALA A 577 7.47 0.11 27.57
C ALA A 577 8.36 -0.30 28.76
N ASP A 578 9.27 0.57 29.19
CA ASP A 578 10.29 0.25 30.20
C ASP A 578 9.78 0.45 31.65
N GLY A 579 8.63 1.10 31.81
CA GLY A 579 8.03 1.35 33.11
C GLY A 579 8.65 2.56 33.82
N ASP A 580 8.74 2.48 35.16
CA ASP A 580 9.25 3.54 36.03
C ASP A 580 10.77 3.69 35.87
N LEU A 581 11.23 4.91 35.57
CA LEU A 581 12.66 5.24 35.40
C LEU A 581 13.28 5.82 36.66
N GLY A 582 12.54 5.95 37.75
CA GLY A 582 12.95 6.55 39.00
C GLY A 582 12.89 8.08 39.01
N ALA A 583 13.01 8.65 40.19
CA ALA A 583 13.04 10.10 40.37
C ALA A 583 14.39 10.67 39.89
N MET A 584 14.34 11.76 39.13
CA MET A 584 15.51 12.47 38.61
C MET A 584 15.26 13.96 38.49
N SER A 585 16.29 14.75 38.33
CA SER A 585 16.14 16.17 38.05
C SER A 585 15.54 16.42 36.67
N MET A 586 14.92 17.59 36.46
CA MET A 586 14.38 17.96 35.17
C MET A 586 15.47 18.07 34.10
N ASP A 587 16.67 18.48 34.47
CA ASP A 587 17.83 18.56 33.58
C ASP A 587 18.26 17.17 33.09
N GLU A 588 18.36 16.18 33.99
CA GLU A 588 18.66 14.79 33.62
C GLU A 588 17.59 14.22 32.68
N PHE A 589 16.32 14.44 32.98
CA PHE A 589 15.25 13.98 32.12
C PHE A 589 15.28 14.65 30.74
N SER A 590 15.53 15.95 30.68
CA SER A 590 15.63 16.69 29.42
C SER A 590 16.78 16.18 28.54
N VAL A 591 17.92 15.85 29.12
CA VAL A 591 19.08 15.26 28.41
C VAL A 591 18.72 13.87 27.86
N LEU A 592 18.10 13.02 28.68
CA LEU A 592 17.63 11.70 28.26
C LEU A 592 16.65 11.82 27.08
N LEU A 593 15.64 12.66 27.21
CA LEU A 593 14.62 12.86 26.17
C LEU A 593 15.24 13.40 24.87
N LYS A 594 16.17 14.34 25.01
CA LYS A 594 16.88 14.90 23.87
C LYS A 594 17.72 13.84 23.14
N GLN A 595 18.42 12.97 23.85
CA GLN A 595 19.18 11.88 23.24
C GLN A 595 18.27 10.92 22.45
N VAL A 596 17.14 10.51 23.02
CA VAL A 596 16.16 9.64 22.36
C VAL A 596 15.61 10.28 21.07
N VAL A 597 15.28 11.57 21.13
CA VAL A 597 14.72 12.31 19.99
C VAL A 597 15.78 12.58 18.91
N ASP A 598 16.97 13.02 19.29
CA ASP A 598 18.05 13.36 18.33
C ASP A 598 18.56 12.09 17.61
N ASN A 599 18.70 10.98 18.34
CA ASN A 599 19.11 9.69 17.78
C ASN A 599 17.99 8.98 17.01
N LYS A 600 16.77 9.51 17.04
CA LYS A 600 15.57 8.89 16.43
C LYS A 600 15.40 7.43 16.84
N GLU A 601 15.53 7.17 18.14
CA GLU A 601 15.36 5.83 18.67
C GLU A 601 13.97 5.28 18.33
N LYS A 602 13.93 4.00 17.98
CA LYS A 602 12.68 3.31 17.58
C LYS A 602 11.79 2.90 18.76
N LYS A 603 12.12 3.34 19.96
CA LYS A 603 11.39 3.06 21.22
C LYS A 603 10.23 4.03 21.45
#